data_31471795bb5084a23df962977a6d7d35
#
_entry.id   31471795bb5084a23df962977a6d7d35
#
_cell.length_a   1.000
_cell.length_b   1.000
_cell.length_c   1.000
_cell.angle_alpha   90.00
_cell.angle_beta   90.00
_cell.angle_gamma   90.00
#
_symmetry.space_group_name_H-M   'P 1'
#
loop_
_entity.id
_entity.type
_entity.pdbx_description
1 polymer ?
#
loop_
_entity_poly.entity_id
_entity_poly.type
_entity_poly.pdbx_seq_one_letter_code
_entity_poly.pdbx_strand_id
1 'polypeptide(L)'
;GNNIFLTNHKILSLNKNIKDIPDINVIKEIFEKAESYTNENCNEIDYNETQIFRRDKKKLDCDRHFKVFNKFNIIPKYCFNCYKIQIITKDVLELIKLYFLFNQSFIKKSILRKCMIEIRSNIKGNYKGFVYFDNLQDCVEALEIIKKKILTAGIKTKIIEIKHGCSEFYEKFPDYKNINF
;
A
#
# COMPACT_ATOMS: atom_id res chain seq x y z
N GLY A 1 18.00 -8.09 -9.59
CA GLY A 1 18.21 -6.93 -8.76
C GLY A 1 17.72 -7.18 -7.36
N ASN A 2 18.54 -6.92 -6.36
CA ASN A 2 18.12 -7.02 -4.97
C ASN A 2 17.13 -5.86 -4.70
N ASN A 3 15.87 -6.22 -4.63
CA ASN A 3 14.82 -5.28 -4.32
C ASN A 3 15.01 -4.82 -2.86
N ILE A 4 15.08 -3.52 -2.64
CA ILE A 4 15.11 -2.88 -1.30
C ILE A 4 14.04 -3.48 -0.38
N PHE A 5 12.94 -3.88 -0.96
CA PHE A 5 11.83 -4.54 -0.30
C PHE A 5 12.19 -5.93 0.27
N LEU A 6 12.92 -6.76 -0.47
CA LEU A 6 13.36 -8.07 0.02
C LEU A 6 14.36 -7.91 1.17
N THR A 7 15.21 -6.88 1.10
CA THR A 7 16.13 -6.51 2.16
C THR A 7 15.38 -6.05 3.41
N ASN A 8 14.41 -5.16 3.26
CA ASN A 8 13.56 -4.71 4.37
C ASN A 8 12.74 -5.86 4.97
N HIS A 9 12.25 -6.79 4.15
CA HIS A 9 11.54 -7.96 4.65
C HIS A 9 12.44 -8.89 5.46
N LYS A 10 13.71 -9.07 5.07
CA LYS A 10 14.71 -9.83 5.85
C LYS A 10 15.03 -9.13 7.17
N ILE A 11 15.23 -7.82 7.15
CA ILE A 11 15.49 -7.03 8.36
C ILE A 11 14.30 -7.09 9.32
N LEU A 12 13.09 -6.96 8.83
CA LEU A 12 11.87 -7.07 9.63
C LEU A 12 11.63 -8.50 10.12
N SER A 13 12.07 -9.53 9.39
CA SER A 13 11.98 -10.92 9.78
C SER A 13 12.97 -11.30 10.89
N LEU A 14 14.05 -10.55 11.07
CA LEU A 14 14.99 -10.73 12.17
C LEU A 14 14.36 -10.39 13.53
N ASN A 15 13.31 -9.58 13.54
CA ASN A 15 12.51 -9.26 14.73
C ASN A 15 11.23 -10.10 14.78
N LYS A 16 11.38 -11.42 14.97
CA LYS A 16 10.28 -12.40 14.98
C LYS A 16 9.17 -12.15 16.02
N ASN A 17 9.36 -11.22 16.94
CA ASN A 17 8.47 -10.99 18.09
C ASN A 17 7.63 -9.70 17.99
N ILE A 18 7.69 -8.94 16.91
CA ILE A 18 6.82 -7.76 16.77
C ILE A 18 5.40 -8.23 16.43
N LYS A 19 4.58 -8.44 17.47
CA LYS A 19 3.16 -8.77 17.33
C LYS A 19 2.29 -7.53 17.19
N ASP A 20 2.74 -6.41 17.75
CA ASP A 20 2.04 -5.13 17.78
C ASP A 20 2.79 -4.06 17.00
N ILE A 21 2.17 -2.89 16.85
CA ILE A 21 2.84 -1.74 16.23
C ILE A 21 3.94 -1.26 17.17
N PRO A 22 5.20 -1.31 16.77
CA PRO A 22 6.30 -0.90 17.64
C PRO A 22 6.26 0.60 17.91
N ASP A 23 6.82 1.01 19.04
CA ASP A 23 7.02 2.43 19.33
C ASP A 23 8.03 3.08 18.38
N ILE A 24 8.15 4.40 18.44
CA ILE A 24 9.00 5.17 17.55
C ILE A 24 10.48 4.84 17.67
N ASN A 25 10.95 4.43 18.87
CA ASN A 25 12.37 4.13 19.08
C ASN A 25 12.72 2.79 18.43
N VAL A 26 11.83 1.79 18.54
CA VAL A 26 11.99 0.50 17.86
C VAL A 26 11.98 0.70 16.34
N ILE A 27 11.12 1.59 15.81
CA ILE A 27 11.09 1.92 14.39
C ILE A 27 12.40 2.56 13.95
N LYS A 28 12.96 3.49 14.73
CA LYS A 28 14.27 4.10 14.46
C LYS A 28 15.39 3.07 14.44
N GLU A 29 15.44 2.20 15.42
CA GLU A 29 16.44 1.11 15.50
C GLU A 29 16.34 0.18 14.27
N ILE A 30 15.13 -0.17 13.82
CA ILE A 30 14.92 -0.95 12.60
C ILE A 30 15.47 -0.19 11.39
N PHE A 31 15.24 1.12 11.31
CA PHE A 31 15.74 1.97 10.23
C PHE A 31 17.26 2.01 10.18
N GLU A 32 17.91 2.25 11.30
CA GLU A 32 19.38 2.30 11.42
C GLU A 32 20.01 0.95 11.04
N LYS A 33 19.44 -0.16 11.50
CA LYS A 33 19.87 -1.50 11.10
C LYS A 33 19.66 -1.75 9.60
N ALA A 34 18.55 -1.27 9.03
CA ALA A 34 18.27 -1.39 7.60
C ALA A 34 19.27 -0.59 6.77
N GLU A 35 19.60 0.62 7.19
CA GLU A 35 20.57 1.49 6.54
C GLU A 35 21.97 0.85 6.56
N SER A 36 22.43 0.41 7.72
CA SER A 36 23.71 -0.29 7.88
C SER A 36 23.77 -1.53 6.98
N TYR A 37 22.75 -2.39 7.03
CA TYR A 37 22.69 -3.59 6.20
C TYR A 37 22.71 -3.26 4.70
N THR A 38 21.99 -2.22 4.29
CA THR A 38 21.93 -1.79 2.89
C THR A 38 23.29 -1.29 2.41
N ASN A 39 23.98 -0.48 3.23
CA ASN A 39 25.30 0.05 2.91
C ASN A 39 26.37 -1.07 2.79
N GLU A 40 26.24 -2.12 3.59
CA GLU A 40 27.20 -3.22 3.61
C GLU A 40 26.96 -4.27 2.51
N ASN A 41 25.70 -4.50 2.11
CA ASN A 41 25.32 -5.68 1.35
C ASN A 41 24.66 -5.38 -0.01
N CYS A 42 24.30 -4.12 -0.30
CA CYS A 42 23.58 -3.77 -1.51
C CYS A 42 24.44 -2.88 -2.43
N ASN A 43 25.04 -3.51 -3.44
CA ASN A 43 25.80 -2.78 -4.46
C ASN A 43 24.88 -2.06 -5.45
N GLU A 44 23.64 -2.53 -5.61
CA GLU A 44 22.64 -1.94 -6.49
C GLU A 44 21.30 -1.90 -5.77
N ILE A 45 20.78 -0.69 -5.55
CA ILE A 45 19.46 -0.44 -4.98
C ILE A 45 18.54 -0.03 -6.14
N ASP A 46 17.42 -0.76 -6.33
CA ASP A 46 16.38 -0.32 -7.25
C ASP A 46 15.53 0.78 -6.61
N TYR A 47 15.91 2.03 -6.86
CA TYR A 47 15.18 3.21 -6.37
C TYR A 47 13.81 3.39 -7.05
N ASN A 48 13.49 2.63 -8.09
CA ASN A 48 12.18 2.66 -8.74
C ASN A 48 11.13 1.84 -8.00
N GLU A 49 11.54 0.87 -7.17
CA GLU A 49 10.62 0.06 -6.38
C GLU A 49 10.25 0.77 -5.08
N THR A 50 9.16 1.52 -5.11
CA THR A 50 8.66 2.30 -3.98
C THR A 50 7.43 1.68 -3.32
N GLN A 51 7.07 0.44 -3.65
CA GLN A 51 5.83 -0.20 -3.23
C GLN A 51 6.07 -1.51 -2.49
N ILE A 52 5.38 -1.69 -1.36
CA ILE A 52 5.39 -2.91 -0.56
C ILE A 52 4.00 -3.52 -0.59
N PHE A 53 3.88 -4.71 -1.20
CA PHE A 53 2.62 -5.42 -1.34
C PHE A 53 2.47 -6.54 -0.32
N ARG A 54 1.22 -6.70 0.14
CA ARG A 54 0.75 -7.86 0.89
C ARG A 54 -0.48 -8.39 0.19
N ARG A 55 -0.40 -9.56 -0.43
CA ARG A 55 -1.50 -10.14 -1.20
C ARG A 55 -1.46 -11.66 -1.18
N ASP A 56 -2.62 -12.28 -1.30
CA ASP A 56 -2.74 -13.60 -1.87
C ASP A 56 -2.71 -13.45 -3.40
N LYS A 57 -1.76 -14.11 -4.06
CA LYS A 57 -1.43 -13.94 -5.49
C LYS A 57 -2.58 -14.26 -6.46
N LYS A 58 -3.71 -14.80 -5.97
CA LYS A 58 -4.74 -15.41 -6.82
C LYS A 58 -5.84 -14.46 -7.34
N LYS A 59 -6.06 -13.27 -6.76
CA LYS A 59 -7.27 -12.49 -7.02
C LYS A 59 -7.10 -11.16 -7.76
N LEU A 60 -5.97 -10.49 -7.67
CA LEU A 60 -5.78 -9.19 -8.32
C LEU A 60 -4.45 -9.14 -9.07
N ASP A 61 -4.51 -9.15 -10.38
CA ASP A 61 -3.35 -9.02 -11.26
C ASP A 61 -3.38 -7.66 -11.98
N CYS A 62 -2.98 -6.62 -11.25
CA CYS A 62 -2.94 -5.25 -11.79
C CYS A 62 -1.97 -5.14 -12.97
N ASP A 63 -0.86 -5.87 -12.98
CA ASP A 63 0.12 -5.83 -14.06
C ASP A 63 -0.49 -6.32 -15.38
N ARG A 64 -1.28 -7.40 -15.32
CA ARG A 64 -2.05 -7.89 -16.47
C ARG A 64 -3.09 -6.88 -16.91
N HIS A 65 -3.82 -6.27 -15.97
CA HIS A 65 -4.84 -5.27 -16.29
C HIS A 65 -4.24 -4.04 -16.98
N PHE A 66 -3.10 -3.56 -16.51
CA PHE A 66 -2.39 -2.44 -17.15
C PHE A 66 -1.81 -2.82 -18.52
N LYS A 67 -1.32 -4.05 -18.71
CA LYS A 67 -0.90 -4.52 -20.04
C LYS A 67 -2.05 -4.49 -21.03
N VAL A 68 -3.25 -4.94 -20.63
CA VAL A 68 -4.46 -4.88 -21.46
C VAL A 68 -4.85 -3.44 -21.76
N PHE A 69 -4.89 -2.59 -20.73
CA PHE A 69 -5.22 -1.17 -20.88
C PHE A 69 -4.26 -0.47 -21.85
N ASN A 70 -2.97 -0.63 -21.66
CA ASN A 70 -1.95 0.02 -22.48
C ASN A 70 -1.95 -0.48 -23.93
N LYS A 71 -2.16 -1.79 -24.13
CA LYS A 71 -2.13 -2.40 -25.46
C LYS A 71 -3.40 -2.10 -26.27
N PHE A 72 -4.58 -2.16 -25.64
CA PHE A 72 -5.86 -2.14 -26.34
C PHE A 72 -6.69 -0.89 -26.07
N ASN A 73 -6.23 -0.01 -25.18
CA ASN A 73 -6.95 1.18 -24.76
C ASN A 73 -8.36 0.86 -24.17
N ILE A 74 -8.45 -0.23 -23.41
CA ILE A 74 -9.69 -0.74 -22.82
C ILE A 74 -9.48 -0.94 -21.34
N ILE A 75 -10.41 -0.42 -20.52
CA ILE A 75 -10.41 -0.71 -19.08
C ILE A 75 -10.97 -2.12 -18.86
N PRO A 76 -10.20 -3.04 -18.25
CA PRO A 76 -10.70 -4.38 -17.94
C PRO A 76 -11.91 -4.35 -17.02
N LYS A 77 -12.88 -5.25 -17.26
CA LYS A 77 -14.14 -5.33 -16.50
C LYS A 77 -13.92 -5.34 -14.99
N TYR A 78 -12.95 -6.10 -14.50
CA TYR A 78 -12.62 -6.19 -13.05
C TYR A 78 -12.21 -4.85 -12.43
N CYS A 79 -11.70 -3.90 -13.23
CA CYS A 79 -11.28 -2.60 -12.73
C CYS A 79 -12.46 -1.69 -12.38
N PHE A 80 -13.64 -1.93 -12.92
CA PHE A 80 -14.87 -1.18 -12.60
C PHE A 80 -15.40 -1.50 -11.20
N ASN A 81 -15.09 -2.66 -10.66
CA ASN A 81 -15.43 -3.06 -9.28
C ASN A 81 -14.26 -2.90 -8.31
N CYS A 82 -13.15 -2.27 -8.75
CA CYS A 82 -11.99 -2.05 -7.91
C CYS A 82 -12.19 -0.80 -7.05
N TYR A 83 -12.49 -0.99 -5.78
CA TYR A 83 -12.52 0.06 -4.77
C TYR A 83 -11.33 -0.06 -3.84
N LYS A 84 -10.81 1.05 -3.36
CA LYS A 84 -9.69 1.05 -2.44
C LYS A 84 -9.82 2.12 -1.38
N ILE A 85 -9.46 1.77 -0.16
CA ILE A 85 -9.25 2.74 0.90
C ILE A 85 -7.85 3.30 0.70
N GLN A 86 -7.75 4.60 0.47
CA GLN A 86 -6.49 5.34 0.43
C GLN A 86 -6.26 6.00 1.79
N ILE A 87 -5.07 5.80 2.33
CA ILE A 87 -4.62 6.40 3.58
C ILE A 87 -3.35 7.19 3.25
N ILE A 88 -3.39 8.51 3.45
CA ILE A 88 -2.20 9.36 3.33
C ILE A 88 -1.71 9.66 4.74
N THR A 89 -0.53 9.17 5.09
CA THR A 89 0.07 9.40 6.39
C THR A 89 0.83 10.73 6.43
N LYS A 90 1.11 11.22 7.64
CA LYS A 90 1.80 12.49 7.84
C LYS A 90 3.22 12.47 7.30
N ASP A 91 3.95 11.40 7.59
CA ASP A 91 5.36 11.21 7.26
C ASP A 91 5.71 9.73 7.07
N VAL A 92 6.96 9.44 6.80
CA VAL A 92 7.45 8.08 6.57
C VAL A 92 7.34 7.18 7.81
N LEU A 93 7.53 7.72 9.00
CA LEU A 93 7.44 6.94 10.25
C LEU A 93 6.00 6.47 10.48
N GLU A 94 5.03 7.32 10.19
CA GLU A 94 3.62 6.95 10.26
C GLU A 94 3.24 5.93 9.16
N LEU A 95 3.88 5.99 7.98
CA LEU A 95 3.73 4.96 6.95
C LEU A 95 4.25 3.60 7.41
N ILE A 96 5.37 3.57 8.13
CA ILE A 96 5.93 2.34 8.69
C ILE A 96 4.99 1.75 9.76
N LYS A 97 4.43 2.57 10.64
CA LYS A 97 3.39 2.12 11.58
C LYS A 97 2.20 1.52 10.85
N LEU A 98 1.73 2.17 9.77
CA LEU A 98 0.65 1.67 8.94
C LEU A 98 1.00 0.32 8.28
N TYR A 99 2.25 0.16 7.85
CA TYR A 99 2.76 -1.11 7.32
C TYR A 99 2.64 -2.25 8.36
N PHE A 100 2.99 -2.01 9.62
CA PHE A 100 2.81 -2.99 10.69
C PHE A 100 1.34 -3.22 11.00
N LEU A 101 0.51 -2.17 11.03
CA LEU A 101 -0.94 -2.29 11.20
C LEU A 101 -1.55 -3.22 10.13
N PHE A 102 -1.12 -3.10 8.88
CA PHE A 102 -1.58 -3.96 7.78
C PHE A 102 -1.18 -5.43 7.92
N ASN A 103 -0.29 -5.76 8.84
CA ASN A 103 0.06 -7.15 9.18
C ASN A 103 -0.90 -7.80 10.16
N GLN A 104 -1.68 -7.01 10.89
CA GLN A 104 -2.57 -7.54 11.90
C GLN A 104 -3.74 -8.33 11.30
N SER A 105 -4.31 -9.23 12.08
CA SER A 105 -5.33 -10.20 11.63
C SER A 105 -6.70 -9.60 11.29
N PHE A 106 -6.95 -8.34 11.61
CA PHE A 106 -8.23 -7.70 11.31
C PHE A 106 -8.48 -7.49 9.80
N ILE A 107 -7.42 -7.51 8.99
CA ILE A 107 -7.52 -7.58 7.53
C ILE A 107 -7.26 -9.02 7.10
N LYS A 108 -8.21 -9.64 6.42
CA LYS A 108 -8.05 -11.00 5.89
C LYS A 108 -6.79 -11.09 5.01
N LYS A 109 -6.04 -12.19 5.11
CA LYS A 109 -4.79 -12.38 4.34
C LYS A 109 -5.00 -12.28 2.83
N SER A 110 -6.18 -12.66 2.34
CA SER A 110 -6.55 -12.60 0.92
C SER A 110 -6.78 -11.18 0.38
N ILE A 111 -6.98 -10.19 1.26
CA ILE A 111 -7.20 -8.80 0.85
C ILE A 111 -5.87 -8.17 0.48
N LEU A 112 -5.77 -7.69 -0.76
CA LEU A 112 -4.61 -6.95 -1.22
C LEU A 112 -4.48 -5.64 -0.46
N ARG A 113 -3.29 -5.37 0.02
CA ARG A 113 -2.90 -4.12 0.65
C ARG A 113 -1.48 -3.77 0.29
N LYS A 114 -1.19 -2.49 0.19
CA LYS A 114 0.17 -1.99 -0.07
C LYS A 114 0.46 -0.71 0.69
N CYS A 115 1.73 -0.51 0.99
CA CYS A 115 2.29 0.78 1.36
C CYS A 115 3.23 1.24 0.26
N MET A 116 3.29 2.54 0.01
CA MET A 116 4.15 3.10 -1.02
C MET A 116 4.59 4.53 -0.71
N ILE A 117 5.73 4.90 -1.27
CA ILE A 117 6.16 6.28 -1.37
C ILE A 117 5.82 6.76 -2.79
N GLU A 118 5.00 7.81 -2.88
CA GLU A 118 4.63 8.42 -4.15
C GLU A 118 5.70 9.42 -4.57
N ILE A 119 6.40 9.14 -5.65
CA ILE A 119 7.48 9.97 -6.17
C ILE A 119 7.05 10.88 -7.31
N ARG A 120 5.82 10.71 -7.84
CA ARG A 120 5.28 11.56 -8.91
C ARG A 120 4.84 12.90 -8.34
N SER A 121 5.39 13.99 -8.88
CA SER A 121 5.15 15.35 -8.39
C SER A 121 3.72 15.86 -8.57
N ASN A 122 3.01 15.32 -9.57
CA ASN A 122 1.63 15.69 -9.89
C ASN A 122 0.58 14.97 -9.01
N ILE A 123 0.99 14.02 -8.16
CA ILE A 123 0.08 13.24 -7.33
C ILE A 123 0.23 13.61 -5.86
N LYS A 124 -0.86 14.07 -5.26
CA LYS A 124 -0.86 14.49 -3.84
C LYS A 124 -0.58 13.32 -2.89
N GLY A 125 0.22 13.63 -1.87
CA GLY A 125 0.53 12.72 -0.76
C GLY A 125 1.65 11.75 -1.11
N ASN A 126 2.77 11.86 -0.39
CA ASN A 126 3.96 11.06 -0.64
C ASN A 126 3.90 9.68 0.04
N TYR A 127 3.28 9.60 1.20
CA TYR A 127 3.30 8.38 2.04
C TYR A 127 1.90 7.77 2.09
N LYS A 128 1.68 6.69 1.34
CA LYS A 128 0.35 6.13 1.09
C LYS A 128 0.24 4.67 1.49
N GLY A 129 -0.88 4.35 2.13
CA GLY A 129 -1.37 2.98 2.25
C GLY A 129 -2.63 2.77 1.44
N PHE A 130 -2.81 1.57 0.90
CA PHE A 130 -4.00 1.17 0.17
C PHE A 130 -4.49 -0.19 0.63
N VAL A 131 -5.81 -0.34 0.76
CA VAL A 131 -6.48 -1.64 0.93
C VAL A 131 -7.52 -1.76 -0.16
N TYR A 132 -7.53 -2.90 -0.89
CA TYR A 132 -8.29 -3.09 -2.12
C TYR A 132 -9.46 -4.02 -1.90
N PHE A 133 -10.58 -3.69 -2.53
CA PHE A 133 -11.83 -4.44 -2.49
C PHE A 133 -12.38 -4.59 -3.91
N ASP A 134 -13.15 -5.65 -4.13
CA ASP A 134 -13.81 -5.95 -5.40
C ASP A 134 -15.28 -5.52 -5.43
N ASN A 135 -15.74 -4.81 -4.41
CA ASN A 135 -17.04 -4.18 -4.33
C ASN A 135 -17.03 -3.00 -3.34
N LEU A 136 -17.98 -2.09 -3.49
CA LEU A 136 -18.11 -0.89 -2.66
C LEU A 136 -18.55 -1.20 -1.24
N GLN A 137 -19.45 -2.16 -1.06
CA GLN A 137 -20.01 -2.49 0.25
C GLN A 137 -18.92 -2.93 1.24
N ASP A 138 -18.13 -3.92 0.85
CA ASP A 138 -17.00 -4.41 1.69
C ASP A 138 -15.99 -3.29 1.96
N CYS A 139 -15.78 -2.39 0.99
CA CYS A 139 -14.88 -1.26 1.15
C CYS A 139 -15.38 -0.26 2.20
N VAL A 140 -16.68 0.05 2.20
CA VAL A 140 -17.31 0.95 3.19
C VAL A 140 -17.25 0.34 4.59
N GLU A 141 -17.62 -0.93 4.74
CA GLU A 141 -17.57 -1.63 6.02
C GLU A 141 -16.13 -1.68 6.58
N ALA A 142 -15.16 -1.99 5.74
CA ALA A 142 -13.76 -2.02 6.13
C ALA A 142 -13.20 -0.64 6.48
N LEU A 143 -13.70 0.44 5.87
CA LEU A 143 -13.25 1.80 6.13
C LEU A 143 -13.42 2.17 7.62
N GLU A 144 -14.56 1.87 8.20
CA GLU A 144 -14.83 2.20 9.62
C GLU A 144 -13.92 1.39 10.56
N ILE A 145 -13.71 0.12 10.27
CA ILE A 145 -12.79 -0.74 11.03
C ILE A 145 -11.35 -0.19 10.94
N ILE A 146 -10.91 0.16 9.74
CA ILE A 146 -9.55 0.68 9.49
C ILE A 146 -9.35 2.02 10.18
N LYS A 147 -10.31 2.95 10.10
CA LYS A 147 -10.27 4.23 10.81
C LYS A 147 -10.09 4.04 12.31
N LYS A 148 -10.91 3.16 12.91
CA LYS A 148 -10.83 2.85 14.35
C LYS A 148 -9.46 2.28 14.72
N LYS A 149 -8.92 1.35 13.91
CA LYS A 149 -7.61 0.75 14.16
C LYS A 149 -6.46 1.77 14.03
N ILE A 150 -6.51 2.64 13.03
CA ILE A 150 -5.55 3.74 12.83
C ILE A 150 -5.55 4.68 14.05
N LEU A 151 -6.74 5.07 14.52
CA LEU A 151 -6.89 5.91 15.70
C LEU A 151 -6.33 5.24 16.95
N THR A 152 -6.71 3.99 17.22
CA THR A 152 -6.21 3.22 18.38
C THR A 152 -4.70 3.03 18.34
N ALA A 153 -4.13 2.87 17.16
CA ALA A 153 -2.68 2.72 16.97
C ALA A 153 -1.92 4.06 17.03
N GLY A 154 -2.61 5.18 17.17
CA GLY A 154 -2.01 6.51 17.22
C GLY A 154 -1.30 6.91 15.92
N ILE A 155 -1.73 6.37 14.76
CA ILE A 155 -1.13 6.69 13.46
C ILE A 155 -1.68 8.04 12.97
N LYS A 156 -0.77 8.97 12.69
CA LYS A 156 -1.13 10.32 12.21
C LYS A 156 -1.35 10.28 10.69
N THR A 157 -2.58 10.56 10.27
CA THR A 157 -2.97 10.58 8.87
C THR A 157 -3.42 11.98 8.44
N LYS A 158 -3.26 12.30 7.16
CA LYS A 158 -3.79 13.51 6.53
C LYS A 158 -5.15 13.24 5.90
N ILE A 159 -5.31 12.08 5.27
CA ILE A 159 -6.52 11.70 4.54
C ILE A 159 -6.75 10.19 4.74
N ILE A 160 -8.02 9.83 4.90
CA ILE A 160 -8.51 8.45 4.78
C ILE A 160 -9.80 8.53 3.95
N GLU A 161 -9.79 7.96 2.74
CA GLU A 161 -10.91 8.07 1.80
C GLU A 161 -11.04 6.80 0.95
N ILE A 162 -12.24 6.61 0.38
CA ILE A 162 -12.47 5.58 -0.64
C ILE A 162 -12.18 6.16 -2.01
N LYS A 163 -11.44 5.40 -2.81
CA LYS A 163 -11.22 5.69 -4.24
C LYS A 163 -11.70 4.54 -5.11
N HIS A 164 -12.29 4.88 -6.21
CA HIS A 164 -12.69 3.95 -7.26
C HIS A 164 -11.58 3.85 -8.32
N GLY A 165 -11.09 2.65 -8.60
CA GLY A 165 -10.13 2.37 -9.68
C GLY A 165 -8.77 3.06 -9.60
N CYS A 166 -8.12 3.23 -10.73
CA CYS A 166 -6.78 3.78 -10.86
C CYS A 166 -6.79 5.15 -11.55
N SER A 167 -5.90 6.05 -11.14
CA SER A 167 -5.80 7.41 -11.67
C SER A 167 -5.53 7.43 -13.18
N GLU A 168 -4.76 6.48 -13.66
CA GLU A 168 -4.42 6.32 -15.08
C GLU A 168 -5.66 6.10 -15.97
N PHE A 169 -6.70 5.48 -15.44
CA PHE A 169 -7.96 5.31 -16.15
C PHE A 169 -8.76 6.62 -16.24
N TYR A 170 -8.73 7.45 -15.18
CA TYR A 170 -9.39 8.76 -15.20
C TYR A 170 -8.76 9.74 -16.17
N GLU A 171 -7.43 9.70 -16.29
CA GLU A 171 -6.71 10.58 -17.21
C GLU A 171 -7.17 10.36 -18.66
N LYS A 172 -7.45 9.11 -19.00
CA LYS A 172 -7.85 8.74 -20.37
C LYS A 172 -9.36 8.67 -20.59
N PHE A 173 -10.09 8.27 -19.55
CA PHE A 173 -11.54 8.12 -19.55
C PHE A 173 -12.16 8.82 -18.34
N PRO A 174 -12.41 10.14 -18.41
CA PRO A 174 -12.87 10.93 -17.27
C PRO A 174 -14.16 10.42 -16.62
N ASP A 175 -15.07 9.84 -17.44
CA ASP A 175 -16.36 9.32 -16.96
C ASP A 175 -16.27 7.97 -16.24
N TYR A 176 -15.11 7.33 -16.27
CA TYR A 176 -14.90 6.02 -15.63
C TYR A 176 -15.33 5.99 -14.16
N LYS A 177 -15.09 7.07 -13.40
CA LYS A 177 -15.44 7.16 -11.97
C LYS A 177 -16.96 7.14 -11.70
N ASN A 178 -17.76 7.50 -12.71
CA ASN A 178 -19.21 7.60 -12.60
C ASN A 178 -19.92 6.29 -12.97
N ILE A 179 -19.17 5.30 -13.46
CA ILE A 179 -19.69 4.01 -13.87
C ILE A 179 -19.65 3.06 -12.68
N ASN A 180 -20.82 2.79 -12.10
CA ASN A 180 -21.01 1.78 -11.07
C ASN A 180 -21.70 0.57 -11.71
N PHE A 181 -21.17 -0.62 -11.50
CA PHE A 181 -21.76 -1.90 -11.90
C PHE A 181 -22.33 -2.61 -10.68
#